data_b0cc157d54945b10df695d070d201cb8
#
_entry.id   b0cc157d54945b10df695d070d201cb8
#
_cell.length_a   1.000
_cell.length_b   1.000
_cell.length_c   1.000
_cell.angle_alpha   90.00
_cell.angle_beta   90.00
_cell.angle_gamma   90.00
#
_symmetry.space_group_name_H-M   'P 1'
#
loop_
_entity.id
_entity.type
_entity.pdbx_description
1 polymer ?
#
loop_
_entity_poly.entity_id
_entity_poly.type
_entity_poly.pdbx_seq_one_letter_code
_entity_poly.pdbx_strand_id
1 'polypeptide(L)'
;MTKVLPEASRWKQVGRISLWRYTEHDRNFPGWYLNADAAGCRSLLLLIESLSVDGEGHRTVEIAEPTEAQLRVPNNRGGLAPWTAPSKLRIALVRESGVWTFPPGIDPAILTVGTAWVEPLREGVSGIQLGRGDYSIGTGKTGLPLWFWW
;
A
#
# COMPACT_ATOMS: atom_id res chain seq x y z
N MET A 1 -8.45 36.59 3.93
CA MET A 1 -8.77 35.24 3.39
C MET A 1 -7.84 34.19 4.02
N THR A 2 -8.42 33.23 4.68
CA THR A 2 -7.63 32.20 5.36
C THR A 2 -7.19 31.14 4.35
N LYS A 3 -5.90 30.88 4.30
CA LYS A 3 -5.38 29.83 3.44
C LYS A 3 -5.62 28.47 4.10
N VAL A 4 -6.40 27.62 3.47
CA VAL A 4 -6.68 26.27 3.96
C VAL A 4 -5.60 25.34 3.50
N LEU A 5 -4.95 24.63 4.44
CA LEU A 5 -3.95 23.63 4.11
C LEU A 5 -4.63 22.37 3.55
N PRO A 6 -3.98 21.65 2.61
CA PRO A 6 -4.50 20.38 2.14
C PRO A 6 -4.73 19.39 3.29
N GLU A 7 -5.78 18.59 3.20
CA GLU A 7 -6.12 17.59 4.21
C GLU A 7 -4.96 16.62 4.47
N ALA A 8 -4.29 16.18 3.40
CA ALA A 8 -3.17 15.25 3.52
C ALA A 8 -2.01 15.84 4.33
N SER A 9 -1.82 17.17 4.33
CA SER A 9 -0.73 17.80 5.09
C SER A 9 -0.91 17.68 6.61
N ARG A 10 -2.14 17.42 7.07
CA ARG A 10 -2.47 17.24 8.49
C ARG A 10 -2.43 15.80 8.93
N TRP A 11 -2.33 14.88 7.99
CA TRP A 11 -2.35 13.45 8.28
C TRP A 11 -1.11 13.04 9.07
N LYS A 12 -1.33 12.25 10.11
CA LYS A 12 -0.26 11.66 10.91
C LYS A 12 -0.51 10.16 11.02
N GLN A 13 0.53 9.40 10.76
CA GLN A 13 0.46 7.95 10.84
C GLN A 13 0.37 7.49 12.29
N VAL A 14 -0.53 6.52 12.53
CA VAL A 14 -0.58 5.74 13.75
C VAL A 14 -0.63 4.27 13.38
N GLY A 15 -0.24 3.39 14.31
CA GLY A 15 -0.27 1.96 14.07
C GLY A 15 0.89 1.46 13.23
N ARG A 16 0.84 0.18 12.92
CA ARG A 16 1.89 -0.52 12.19
C ARG A 16 1.41 -0.86 10.78
N ILE A 17 2.24 -0.53 9.80
CA ILE A 17 1.99 -0.82 8.38
C ILE A 17 3.24 -1.52 7.84
N SER A 18 3.05 -2.66 7.20
CA SER A 18 4.13 -3.43 6.59
C SER A 18 3.90 -3.55 5.09
N LEU A 19 5.00 -3.49 4.34
CA LEU A 19 4.99 -3.64 2.89
C LEU A 19 6.23 -4.42 2.50
N TRP A 20 6.07 -5.46 1.68
CA TRP A 20 7.21 -6.28 1.22
C TRP A 20 6.92 -6.88 -0.14
N ARG A 21 7.96 -7.39 -0.78
CA ARG A 21 7.83 -8.20 -1.98
C ARG A 21 8.84 -9.33 -1.95
N TYR A 22 8.52 -10.41 -2.64
CA TYR A 22 9.44 -11.53 -2.78
C TYR A 22 10.36 -11.28 -3.97
N THR A 23 11.63 -11.62 -3.81
CA THR A 23 12.64 -11.47 -4.84
C THR A 23 12.81 -12.73 -5.68
N GLU A 24 12.26 -13.87 -5.18
CA GLU A 24 12.23 -15.15 -5.87
C GLU A 24 10.90 -15.85 -5.55
N HIS A 25 10.51 -16.82 -6.40
CA HIS A 25 9.32 -17.66 -6.21
C HIS A 25 8.02 -16.85 -6.17
N ASP A 26 7.94 -15.82 -7.01
CA ASP A 26 6.81 -14.89 -7.04
C ASP A 26 5.81 -15.16 -8.19
N ARG A 27 5.87 -16.35 -8.82
CA ARG A 27 5.03 -16.67 -9.98
C ARG A 27 3.53 -16.58 -9.73
N ASN A 28 3.08 -17.07 -8.57
CA ASN A 28 1.65 -17.14 -8.26
C ASN A 28 1.10 -15.84 -7.70
N PHE A 29 1.96 -15.09 -7.02
CA PHE A 29 1.57 -13.87 -6.32
C PHE A 29 2.63 -12.80 -6.55
N PRO A 30 2.80 -12.32 -7.80
CA PRO A 30 3.79 -11.29 -8.09
C PRO A 30 3.37 -9.95 -7.53
N GLY A 31 4.35 -9.13 -7.15
CA GLY A 31 4.10 -7.75 -6.73
C GLY A 31 4.34 -7.50 -5.27
N TRP A 32 3.68 -6.46 -4.77
CA TRP A 32 3.83 -5.98 -3.40
C TRP A 32 2.74 -6.54 -2.50
N TYR A 33 3.07 -6.71 -1.22
CA TYR A 33 2.15 -7.22 -0.19
C TYR A 33 2.05 -6.18 0.92
N LEU A 34 0.83 -5.86 1.32
CA LEU A 34 0.52 -4.89 2.36
C LEU A 34 -0.24 -5.56 3.49
N ASN A 35 0.20 -5.29 4.70
CA ASN A 35 -0.53 -5.64 5.91
C ASN A 35 -0.46 -4.46 6.89
N ALA A 36 -1.44 -4.35 7.77
CA ALA A 36 -1.47 -3.32 8.78
C ALA A 36 -2.31 -3.79 9.97
N ASP A 37 -1.95 -3.33 11.16
CA ASP A 37 -2.81 -3.53 12.33
C ASP A 37 -4.03 -2.62 12.25
N ALA A 38 -4.96 -2.73 13.22
CA ALA A 38 -6.19 -1.96 13.17
C ALA A 38 -5.94 -0.44 13.12
N ALA A 39 -4.98 0.05 13.92
CA ALA A 39 -4.64 1.47 13.90
C ALA A 39 -3.99 1.86 12.58
N GLY A 40 -3.12 1.01 12.02
CA GLY A 40 -2.51 1.24 10.70
C GLY A 40 -3.53 1.26 9.58
N CYS A 41 -4.51 0.37 9.60
CA CYS A 41 -5.60 0.38 8.63
C CYS A 41 -6.40 1.69 8.69
N ARG A 42 -6.76 2.13 9.88
CA ARG A 42 -7.46 3.41 10.05
C ARG A 42 -6.62 4.57 9.54
N SER A 43 -5.33 4.55 9.82
CA SER A 43 -4.40 5.57 9.37
C SER A 43 -4.33 5.64 7.84
N LEU A 44 -4.23 4.49 7.17
CA LEU A 44 -4.23 4.41 5.72
C LEU A 44 -5.56 4.88 5.12
N LEU A 45 -6.69 4.48 5.71
CA LEU A 45 -8.00 4.93 5.23
C LEU A 45 -8.16 6.44 5.34
N LEU A 46 -7.69 7.04 6.43
CA LEU A 46 -7.70 8.49 6.57
C LEU A 46 -6.80 9.17 5.54
N LEU A 47 -5.64 8.60 5.24
CA LEU A 47 -4.75 9.13 4.22
C LEU A 47 -5.41 9.09 2.84
N ILE A 48 -5.99 7.96 2.47
CA ILE A 48 -6.68 7.80 1.20
C ILE A 48 -7.82 8.82 1.08
N GLU A 49 -8.60 8.99 2.14
CA GLU A 49 -9.68 9.98 2.19
C GLU A 49 -9.15 11.41 2.03
N SER A 50 -8.09 11.75 2.76
CA SER A 50 -7.50 13.08 2.72
C SER A 50 -6.95 13.41 1.33
N LEU A 51 -6.26 12.47 0.69
CA LEU A 51 -5.78 12.65 -0.68
C LEU A 51 -6.95 12.80 -1.66
N SER A 52 -8.01 12.02 -1.46
CA SER A 52 -9.20 12.09 -2.30
C SER A 52 -9.90 13.45 -2.20
N VAL A 53 -10.01 13.98 -0.99
CA VAL A 53 -10.59 15.32 -0.77
C VAL A 53 -9.75 16.39 -1.44
N ASP A 54 -8.42 16.31 -1.33
CA ASP A 54 -7.51 17.26 -1.98
C ASP A 54 -7.50 17.11 -3.51
N GLY A 55 -7.83 15.93 -4.02
CA GLY A 55 -7.82 15.61 -5.46
C GLY A 55 -6.47 15.20 -6.01
N GLU A 56 -5.40 15.62 -5.39
CA GLU A 56 -4.02 15.23 -5.72
C GLU A 56 -3.12 15.49 -4.51
N GLY A 57 -1.95 14.87 -4.50
CA GLY A 57 -0.98 15.06 -3.42
C GLY A 57 -0.24 13.78 -3.10
N HIS A 58 0.61 13.85 -2.11
CA HIS A 58 1.37 12.67 -1.68
C HIS A 58 1.72 12.76 -0.20
N ARG A 59 1.94 11.58 0.40
CA ARG A 59 2.46 11.45 1.77
C ARG A 59 3.36 10.23 1.86
N THR A 60 4.28 10.27 2.77
CA THR A 60 5.19 9.17 3.06
C THR A 60 4.72 8.41 4.29
N VAL A 61 4.62 7.09 4.14
CA VAL A 61 4.21 6.15 5.19
C VAL A 61 5.46 5.44 5.70
N GLU A 62 5.63 5.40 7.01
CA GLU A 62 6.70 4.63 7.64
C GLU A 62 6.33 3.15 7.60
N ILE A 63 7.25 2.32 7.14
CA ILE A 63 7.02 0.89 6.98
C ILE A 63 7.76 0.13 8.09
N ALA A 64 7.03 -0.72 8.80
CA ALA A 64 7.59 -1.63 9.76
C ALA A 64 8.00 -2.93 9.07
N GLU A 65 9.10 -3.52 9.51
CA GLU A 65 9.56 -4.78 8.97
C GLU A 65 8.47 -5.86 9.13
N PRO A 66 8.16 -6.66 8.09
CA PRO A 66 7.16 -7.69 8.20
C PRO A 66 7.60 -8.79 9.17
N THR A 67 6.63 -9.38 9.88
CA THR A 67 6.91 -10.51 10.77
C THR A 67 7.06 -11.79 9.96
N GLU A 68 7.67 -12.81 10.56
CA GLU A 68 7.78 -14.11 9.92
C GLU A 68 6.40 -14.69 9.59
N ALA A 69 5.42 -14.51 10.46
CA ALA A 69 4.07 -14.98 10.22
C ALA A 69 3.45 -14.30 8.99
N GLN A 70 3.65 -13.00 8.83
CA GLN A 70 3.18 -12.26 7.64
C GLN A 70 3.85 -12.77 6.37
N LEU A 71 5.15 -13.03 6.42
CA LEU A 71 5.92 -13.48 5.26
C LEU A 71 5.51 -14.87 4.78
N ARG A 72 4.93 -15.69 5.65
CA ARG A 72 4.52 -17.06 5.33
C ARG A 72 3.13 -17.16 4.70
N VAL A 73 2.29 -16.15 4.86
CA VAL A 73 0.89 -16.22 4.41
C VAL A 73 0.78 -16.35 2.90
N PRO A 74 1.38 -15.46 2.09
CA PRO A 74 1.24 -15.56 0.63
C PRO A 74 2.15 -16.60 -0.01
N ASN A 75 3.29 -16.93 0.59
CA ASN A 75 4.26 -17.85 0.00
C ASN A 75 4.82 -18.78 1.05
N ASN A 76 4.10 -19.89 1.29
CA ASN A 76 4.39 -20.81 2.37
C ASN A 76 4.96 -22.16 1.91
N ARG A 77 5.32 -22.31 0.64
CA ARG A 77 5.84 -23.57 0.10
C ARG A 77 7.30 -23.80 0.49
N GLY A 78 7.55 -24.82 1.29
CA GLY A 78 8.91 -25.28 1.57
C GLY A 78 9.77 -24.33 2.38
N GLY A 79 9.19 -23.35 3.04
CA GLY A 79 9.90 -22.40 3.89
C GLY A 79 9.72 -20.96 3.45
N LEU A 80 10.50 -20.07 4.05
CA LEU A 80 10.41 -18.66 3.81
C LEU A 80 11.15 -18.27 2.52
N ALA A 81 10.43 -17.73 1.54
CA ALA A 81 11.03 -17.24 0.30
C ALA A 81 11.82 -15.95 0.55
N PRO A 82 12.91 -15.70 -0.19
CA PRO A 82 13.65 -14.45 -0.09
C PRO A 82 12.75 -13.25 -0.36
N TRP A 83 12.89 -12.22 0.46
CA TRP A 83 12.03 -11.04 0.41
C TRP A 83 12.84 -9.75 0.61
N THR A 84 12.23 -8.63 0.24
CA THR A 84 12.77 -7.30 0.53
C THR A 84 11.63 -6.38 0.93
N ALA A 85 11.95 -5.37 1.75
CA ALA A 85 10.97 -4.39 2.21
C ALA A 85 11.60 -3.01 2.25
N PRO A 86 10.83 -1.96 1.91
CA PRO A 86 11.30 -0.59 2.08
C PRO A 86 11.17 -0.16 3.53
N SER A 87 11.85 0.90 3.92
CA SER A 87 11.61 1.56 5.20
C SER A 87 10.49 2.60 5.09
N LYS A 88 10.20 3.05 3.87
CA LYS A 88 9.19 4.07 3.61
C LYS A 88 8.45 3.78 2.31
N LEU A 89 7.16 4.11 2.32
CA LEU A 89 6.30 4.05 1.13
C LEU A 89 5.75 5.44 0.87
N ARG A 90 6.02 5.98 -0.30
CA ARG A 90 5.38 7.20 -0.75
C ARG A 90 4.12 6.85 -1.53
N ILE A 91 2.97 7.36 -1.08
CA ILE A 91 1.70 7.20 -1.78
C ILE A 91 1.36 8.55 -2.41
N ALA A 92 1.16 8.55 -3.72
CA ALA A 92 0.82 9.74 -4.49
C ALA A 92 -0.48 9.54 -5.24
N LEU A 93 -1.37 10.52 -5.15
CA LEU A 93 -2.59 10.57 -5.93
C LEU A 93 -2.43 11.66 -7.00
N VAL A 94 -2.71 11.29 -8.26
CA VAL A 94 -2.69 12.22 -9.39
C VAL A 94 -4.09 12.30 -10.00
N ARG A 95 -4.37 13.38 -10.70
CA ARG A 95 -5.70 13.64 -11.28
C ARG A 95 -6.05 12.73 -12.45
N GLU A 96 -5.06 12.23 -13.16
CA GLU A 96 -5.28 11.32 -14.28
C GLU A 96 -5.79 9.97 -13.77
N SER A 97 -7.05 9.66 -14.06
CA SER A 97 -7.81 8.61 -13.37
C SER A 97 -7.21 7.21 -13.47
N GLY A 98 -6.64 6.84 -14.61
CA GLY A 98 -6.18 5.48 -14.86
C GLY A 98 -4.75 5.16 -14.43
N VAL A 99 -4.03 6.13 -13.86
CA VAL A 99 -2.61 5.93 -13.50
C VAL A 99 -2.46 4.87 -12.41
N TRP A 100 -1.59 3.92 -12.68
CA TRP A 100 -1.09 2.96 -11.69
C TRP A 100 0.39 2.74 -11.97
N THR A 101 1.26 3.18 -11.06
CA THR A 101 2.70 2.98 -11.17
C THR A 101 3.22 2.51 -9.83
N PHE A 102 3.78 1.31 -9.80
CA PHE A 102 4.34 0.75 -8.57
C PHE A 102 5.61 -0.03 -8.91
N PRO A 103 6.73 0.69 -9.10
CA PRO A 103 7.99 0.05 -9.46
C PRO A 103 8.57 -0.77 -8.29
N PRO A 104 9.52 -1.69 -8.58
CA PRO A 104 10.07 -2.56 -7.54
C PRO A 104 11.09 -1.90 -6.61
N GLY A 105 11.43 -0.63 -6.79
CA GLY A 105 12.40 0.07 -5.94
C GLY A 105 11.94 0.19 -4.49
N ILE A 106 12.91 0.21 -3.58
CA ILE A 106 12.64 0.19 -2.14
C ILE A 106 13.18 1.42 -1.39
N ASP A 107 13.74 2.41 -2.07
CA ASP A 107 14.43 3.51 -1.41
C ASP A 107 13.96 4.89 -1.95
N PRO A 108 12.75 5.31 -1.64
CA PRO A 108 11.63 4.57 -1.03
C PRO A 108 10.86 3.75 -2.07
N ALA A 109 9.92 2.92 -1.63
CA ALA A 109 8.89 2.40 -2.52
C ALA A 109 7.94 3.55 -2.88
N ILE A 110 7.48 3.60 -4.14
CA ILE A 110 6.62 4.69 -4.61
C ILE A 110 5.40 4.10 -5.33
N LEU A 111 4.22 4.35 -4.78
CA LEU A 111 2.95 3.99 -5.41
C LEU A 111 2.29 5.28 -5.90
N THR A 112 2.09 5.39 -7.21
CA THR A 112 1.39 6.52 -7.82
C THR A 112 0.10 6.00 -8.45
N VAL A 113 -1.03 6.57 -8.04
CA VAL A 113 -2.36 6.13 -8.50
C VAL A 113 -3.19 7.31 -8.97
N GLY A 114 -4.05 7.04 -9.95
CA GLY A 114 -5.08 7.99 -10.34
C GLY A 114 -6.36 7.82 -9.53
N THR A 115 -7.31 8.70 -9.75
CA THR A 115 -8.56 8.74 -8.97
C THR A 115 -9.39 7.47 -9.07
N ALA A 116 -9.29 6.73 -10.19
CA ALA A 116 -10.00 5.46 -10.35
C ALA A 116 -9.55 4.37 -9.38
N TRP A 117 -8.37 4.52 -8.78
CA TRP A 117 -7.81 3.53 -7.85
C TRP A 117 -8.10 3.82 -6.37
N VAL A 118 -8.73 4.97 -6.07
CA VAL A 118 -9.04 5.34 -4.69
C VAL A 118 -9.96 4.32 -4.03
N GLU A 119 -11.06 3.96 -4.69
CA GLU A 119 -12.02 3.01 -4.14
C GLU A 119 -11.42 1.60 -3.99
N PRO A 120 -10.72 1.03 -4.99
CA PRO A 120 -10.03 -0.24 -4.80
C PRO A 120 -9.02 -0.25 -3.65
N LEU A 121 -8.26 0.83 -3.45
CA LEU A 121 -7.35 0.95 -2.31
C LEU A 121 -8.11 0.93 -0.99
N ARG A 122 -9.21 1.67 -0.91
CA ARG A 122 -10.05 1.72 0.28
C ARG A 122 -10.60 0.34 0.61
N GLU A 123 -11.11 -0.37 -0.39
CA GLU A 123 -11.62 -1.73 -0.21
C GLU A 123 -10.56 -2.71 0.26
N GLY A 124 -9.35 -2.63 -0.30
CA GLY A 124 -8.24 -3.49 0.09
C GLY A 124 -7.85 -3.29 1.54
N VAL A 125 -7.68 -2.05 1.97
CA VAL A 125 -7.31 -1.73 3.36
C VAL A 125 -8.44 -2.13 4.32
N SER A 126 -9.69 -1.85 3.96
CA SER A 126 -10.85 -2.25 4.76
C SER A 126 -10.92 -3.77 4.90
N GLY A 127 -10.58 -4.50 3.84
CA GLY A 127 -10.53 -5.95 3.85
C GLY A 127 -9.52 -6.51 4.85
N ILE A 128 -8.35 -5.90 4.96
CA ILE A 128 -7.36 -6.30 5.98
C ILE A 128 -7.98 -6.18 7.37
N GLN A 129 -8.64 -5.08 7.64
CA GLN A 129 -9.26 -4.81 8.94
C GLN A 129 -10.35 -5.83 9.29
N LEU A 130 -11.04 -6.34 8.26
CA LEU A 130 -12.11 -7.33 8.41
C LEU A 130 -11.61 -8.78 8.37
N GLY A 131 -10.30 -8.99 8.29
CA GLY A 131 -9.73 -10.33 8.22
C GLY A 131 -9.84 -10.99 6.86
N ARG A 132 -10.03 -10.21 5.79
CA ARG A 132 -10.02 -10.71 4.42
C ARG A 132 -8.61 -10.57 3.84
N GLY A 133 -8.18 -11.60 3.14
CA GLY A 133 -6.94 -11.54 2.39
C GLY A 133 -7.18 -11.97 0.95
N ASP A 134 -6.08 -12.15 0.21
CA ASP A 134 -6.11 -12.65 -1.16
C ASP A 134 -6.83 -11.70 -2.12
N TYR A 135 -6.70 -10.40 -1.88
CA TYR A 135 -7.26 -9.35 -2.73
C TYR A 135 -6.10 -8.54 -3.31
N SER A 136 -6.10 -8.34 -4.61
CA SER A 136 -5.06 -7.54 -5.27
C SER A 136 -5.67 -6.51 -6.21
N ILE A 137 -4.94 -5.42 -6.38
CA ILE A 137 -5.29 -4.35 -7.31
C ILE A 137 -4.06 -3.95 -8.12
N GLY A 138 -4.28 -3.23 -9.21
CA GLY A 138 -3.22 -2.71 -10.03
C GLY A 138 -3.24 -3.28 -11.43
N THR A 139 -2.38 -2.75 -12.29
CA THR A 139 -2.21 -3.23 -13.64
C THR A 139 -0.76 -3.59 -13.89
N GLY A 140 -0.52 -4.80 -14.37
CA GLY A 140 0.81 -5.30 -14.68
C GLY A 140 1.51 -4.61 -15.83
N LYS A 141 0.85 -3.66 -16.51
CA LYS A 141 1.43 -2.93 -17.65
C LYS A 141 2.38 -1.82 -17.23
N THR A 142 2.10 -1.16 -16.10
CA THR A 142 2.82 0.04 -15.67
C THR A 142 3.42 -0.06 -14.27
N GLY A 143 3.35 -1.24 -13.68
CA GLY A 143 3.91 -1.47 -12.36
C GLY A 143 3.52 -2.81 -11.81
N LEU A 144 3.88 -3.06 -10.57
CA LEU A 144 3.53 -4.30 -9.90
C LEU A 144 2.18 -4.17 -9.22
N PRO A 145 1.41 -5.27 -9.10
CA PRO A 145 0.17 -5.24 -8.33
C PRO A 145 0.44 -5.11 -6.84
N LEU A 146 -0.60 -4.74 -6.10
CA LEU A 146 -0.58 -4.66 -4.64
C LEU A 146 -1.58 -5.67 -4.08
N TRP A 147 -1.07 -6.57 -3.25
CA TRP A 147 -1.87 -7.58 -2.53
C TRP A 147 -2.13 -7.11 -1.11
N PHE A 148 -3.36 -7.34 -0.63
CA PHE A 148 -3.76 -7.02 0.73
C PHE A 148 -3.91 -8.33 1.52
N TRP A 149 -3.23 -8.41 2.67
CA TRP A 149 -3.24 -9.59 3.53
C TRP A 149 -3.59 -9.20 4.96
N TRP A 150 -4.39 -10.03 5.62
CA TRP A 150 -4.80 -9.81 7.01
C TRP A 150 -3.78 -10.30 8.04
#